data_4e61ef20f5829aa48beeca4bdb8b23fc
#
_entry.id   4e61ef20f5829aa48beeca4bdb8b23fc
#
_cell.length_a   1.000
_cell.length_b   1.000
_cell.length_c   1.000
_cell.angle_alpha   90.00
_cell.angle_beta   90.00
_cell.angle_gamma   90.00
#
_symmetry.space_group_name_H-M   'P 1'
#
loop_
_entity.id
_entity.type
_entity.pdbx_description
1 polymer ?
#
loop_
_entity_poly.entity_id
_entity_poly.type
_entity_poly.pdbx_seq_one_letter_code
_entity_poly.pdbx_strand_id
1 'polypeptide(L)'
;MAAGYVIAQLKVTNLENYKEYVEKVPDVIKKYGGEYLARGGEHQVFEAEDNFPRIVIIKFPTYEKALEWYHSDEYKPVKAIRLSNSEGSNIIVKGL
;
A
#
# COMPACT_ATOMS: atom_id res chain seq x y z
N MET A 1 -21.23 -7.17 1.62
CA MET A 1 -20.08 -7.39 0.73
C MET A 1 -18.79 -7.29 1.53
N ALA A 2 -17.83 -8.15 1.22
CA ALA A 2 -16.58 -8.18 1.95
C ALA A 2 -15.64 -7.05 1.53
N ALA A 3 -15.02 -6.42 2.51
CA ALA A 3 -14.00 -5.40 2.26
C ALA A 3 -12.76 -6.02 1.61
N GLY A 4 -11.95 -5.19 0.98
CA GLY A 4 -10.63 -5.58 0.49
C GLY A 4 -9.57 -4.90 1.34
N TYR A 5 -8.56 -5.66 1.73
CA TYR A 5 -7.45 -5.10 2.51
C TYR A 5 -6.15 -5.20 1.72
N VAL A 6 -5.46 -4.08 1.63
CA VAL A 6 -4.12 -4.04 1.04
C VAL A 6 -3.13 -4.07 2.19
N ILE A 7 -2.21 -5.03 2.16
CA ILE A 7 -1.17 -5.16 3.17
C ILE A 7 0.17 -5.04 2.45
N ALA A 8 0.88 -3.96 2.73
CA ALA A 8 2.19 -3.70 2.15
C ALA A 8 3.25 -3.76 3.23
N GLN A 9 4.31 -4.51 2.97
CA GLN A 9 5.50 -4.57 3.82
C GLN A 9 6.67 -4.15 2.95
N LEU A 10 7.25 -3.00 3.24
CA LEU A 10 8.19 -2.34 2.34
C LEU A 10 9.49 -1.94 3.04
N LYS A 11 10.57 -1.96 2.26
CA LYS A 11 11.83 -1.32 2.61
C LYS A 11 12.07 -0.24 1.56
N VAL A 12 12.07 1.02 1.99
CA VAL A 12 12.32 2.14 1.08
C VAL A 12 13.81 2.19 0.77
N THR A 13 14.17 2.10 -0.52
CA THR A 13 15.56 2.08 -0.96
C THR A 13 16.07 3.45 -1.35
N ASN A 14 15.17 4.37 -1.73
CA ASN A 14 15.52 5.77 -2.01
C ASN A 14 14.42 6.65 -1.41
N LEU A 15 14.69 7.17 -0.21
CA LEU A 15 13.70 7.94 0.55
C LEU A 15 13.29 9.23 -0.16
N GLU A 16 14.24 9.92 -0.78
CA GLU A 16 13.95 11.19 -1.43
C GLU A 16 12.98 11.01 -2.59
N ASN A 17 13.23 10.02 -3.45
CA ASN A 17 12.33 9.74 -4.57
C ASN A 17 11.00 9.16 -4.10
N TYR A 18 11.01 8.38 -3.00
CA TYR A 18 9.80 7.78 -2.45
C TYR A 18 8.82 8.82 -1.90
N LYS A 19 9.29 10.01 -1.52
CA LYS A 19 8.43 11.09 -1.04
C LYS A 19 7.37 11.48 -2.06
N GLU A 20 7.69 11.45 -3.33
CA GLU A 20 6.72 11.73 -4.39
C GLU A 20 5.57 10.72 -4.36
N TYR A 21 5.87 9.45 -4.11
CA TYR A 21 4.85 8.42 -3.96
C TYR A 21 3.93 8.73 -2.77
N VAL A 22 4.53 9.07 -1.63
CA VAL A 22 3.78 9.38 -0.39
C VAL A 22 2.84 10.56 -0.60
N GLU A 23 3.23 11.54 -1.40
CA GLU A 23 2.41 12.72 -1.69
C GLU A 23 1.27 12.43 -2.66
N LYS A 24 1.49 11.56 -3.65
CA LYS A 24 0.54 11.32 -4.74
C LYS A 24 -0.45 10.20 -4.47
N VAL A 25 -0.04 9.15 -3.76
CA VAL A 25 -0.87 7.96 -3.60
C VAL A 25 -2.16 8.17 -2.80
N PRO A 26 -2.22 9.06 -1.78
CA PRO A 26 -3.47 9.22 -1.01
C PRO A 26 -4.67 9.62 -1.85
N ASP A 27 -4.48 10.50 -2.83
CA ASP A 27 -5.59 10.96 -3.67
C ASP A 27 -6.13 9.82 -4.54
N VAL A 28 -5.25 8.97 -5.06
CA VAL A 28 -5.66 7.83 -5.88
C VAL A 28 -6.41 6.80 -5.03
N ILE A 29 -5.92 6.53 -3.82
CA ILE A 29 -6.58 5.61 -2.88
C ILE A 29 -7.97 6.12 -2.54
N LYS A 30 -8.08 7.41 -2.22
CA LYS A 30 -9.35 8.03 -1.86
C LYS A 30 -10.37 7.96 -2.99
N LYS A 31 -9.92 8.13 -4.22
CA LYS A 31 -10.78 8.06 -5.41
C LYS A 31 -11.51 6.73 -5.52
N TYR A 32 -10.88 5.64 -5.08
CA TYR A 32 -11.47 4.29 -5.10
C TYR A 32 -12.10 3.89 -3.76
N GLY A 33 -12.25 4.85 -2.85
CA GLY A 33 -12.91 4.62 -1.57
C GLY A 33 -12.04 4.00 -0.50
N GLY A 34 -10.73 3.97 -0.72
CA GLY A 34 -9.78 3.42 0.24
C GLY A 34 -9.52 4.34 1.42
N GLU A 35 -9.20 3.74 2.56
CA GLU A 35 -8.79 4.48 3.75
C GLU A 35 -7.59 3.79 4.40
N TYR A 36 -6.66 4.56 4.91
CA TYR A 36 -5.51 4.01 5.63
C TYR A 36 -5.95 3.53 7.01
N LEU A 37 -5.62 2.30 7.35
CA LEU A 37 -5.78 1.76 8.71
C LEU A 37 -4.45 1.82 9.47
N ALA A 38 -3.34 1.66 8.76
CA ALA A 38 -2.00 1.84 9.29
C ALA A 38 -1.11 2.36 8.17
N ARG A 39 -0.19 3.25 8.49
CA ARG A 39 0.68 3.86 7.48
C ARG A 39 2.04 4.16 8.09
N GLY A 40 2.92 3.16 8.09
CA GLY A 40 4.27 3.30 8.61
C GLY A 40 4.32 3.50 10.12
N GLY A 41 3.34 2.97 10.84
CA GLY A 41 3.26 3.12 12.28
C GLY A 41 4.25 2.25 13.04
N GLU A 42 4.34 2.50 14.33
CA GLU A 42 5.17 1.68 15.23
C GLU A 42 4.66 0.24 15.24
N HIS A 43 5.58 -0.70 15.21
CA HIS A 43 5.23 -2.12 15.19
C HIS A 43 6.34 -2.96 15.82
N GLN A 44 6.03 -4.20 16.14
CA GLN A 44 7.00 -5.17 16.65
C GLN A 44 6.89 -6.45 15.84
N VAL A 45 8.04 -7.04 15.50
CA VAL A 45 8.10 -8.33 14.82
C VAL A 45 8.40 -9.41 15.86
N PHE A 46 7.51 -10.37 15.98
CA PHE A 46 7.66 -11.45 16.96
C PHE A 46 8.26 -12.71 16.37
N GLU A 47 8.07 -12.93 15.09
CA GLU A 47 8.63 -14.07 14.36
C GLU A 47 9.10 -13.57 13.00
N ALA A 48 10.13 -14.18 12.44
CA ALA A 48 10.79 -13.79 11.21
C ALA A 48 11.68 -12.54 11.38
N GLU A 49 12.36 -12.16 10.33
CA GLU A 49 13.25 -11.01 10.32
C GLU A 49 12.50 -9.74 9.92
N ASP A 50 12.90 -8.61 10.50
CA ASP A 50 12.30 -7.30 10.16
C ASP A 50 13.06 -6.68 8.98
N ASN A 51 12.91 -7.29 7.80
CA ASN A 51 13.58 -6.84 6.58
C ASN A 51 12.81 -5.75 5.84
N PHE A 52 11.52 -5.57 6.16
CA PHE A 52 10.64 -4.62 5.49
C PHE A 52 9.90 -3.81 6.54
N PRO A 53 10.57 -2.78 7.11
CA PRO A 53 10.07 -2.11 8.31
C PRO A 53 8.88 -1.18 8.10
N ARG A 54 8.54 -0.84 6.85
CA ARG A 54 7.38 0.01 6.61
C ARG A 54 6.15 -0.84 6.33
N ILE A 55 5.16 -0.77 7.22
CA ILE A 55 3.91 -1.53 7.09
C ILE A 55 2.78 -0.54 6.81
N VAL A 56 2.02 -0.83 5.75
CA VAL A 56 0.86 -0.01 5.37
C VAL A 56 -0.33 -0.95 5.19
N ILE A 57 -1.45 -0.59 5.81
CA ILE A 57 -2.70 -1.36 5.67
C ILE A 57 -3.77 -0.39 5.20
N ILE A 58 -4.44 -0.74 4.10
CA ILE A 58 -5.48 0.09 3.49
C ILE A 58 -6.74 -0.76 3.38
N LYS A 59 -7.89 -0.17 3.73
CA LYS A 59 -9.18 -0.81 3.58
C LYS A 59 -9.94 -0.18 2.41
N PHE A 60 -10.40 -1.01 1.49
CA PHE A 60 -11.32 -0.59 0.43
C PHE A 60 -12.72 -1.14 0.72
N PRO A 61 -13.78 -0.49 0.20
CA PRO A 61 -15.16 -0.92 0.46
C PRO A 61 -15.43 -2.37 0.07
N THR A 62 -14.81 -2.83 -1.02
CA THR A 62 -14.90 -4.21 -1.48
C THR A 62 -13.54 -4.70 -1.97
N TYR A 63 -13.41 -6.02 -2.03
CA TYR A 63 -12.22 -6.66 -2.60
C TYR A 63 -12.03 -6.22 -4.06
N GLU A 64 -13.12 -6.15 -4.82
CA GLU A 64 -13.10 -5.75 -6.23
C GLU A 64 -12.61 -4.30 -6.40
N LYS A 65 -12.98 -3.40 -5.48
CA LYS A 65 -12.49 -2.02 -5.50
C LYS A 65 -10.99 -1.93 -5.23
N ALA A 66 -10.47 -2.77 -4.34
CA ALA A 66 -9.03 -2.83 -4.09
C ALA A 66 -8.27 -3.26 -5.34
N LEU A 67 -8.77 -4.30 -6.04
CA LEU A 67 -8.17 -4.75 -7.29
C LEU A 67 -8.26 -3.68 -8.38
N GLU A 68 -9.41 -3.01 -8.47
CA GLU A 68 -9.64 -1.94 -9.43
C GLU A 68 -8.64 -0.80 -9.23
N TRP A 69 -8.42 -0.39 -7.97
CA TRP A 69 -7.42 0.61 -7.63
C TRP A 69 -6.03 0.17 -8.07
N TYR A 70 -5.62 -1.04 -7.73
CA TYR A 70 -4.27 -1.53 -8.02
C TYR A 70 -3.98 -1.56 -9.53
N HIS A 71 -4.97 -1.92 -10.33
CA HIS A 71 -4.84 -2.02 -11.79
C HIS A 71 -5.26 -0.76 -12.53
N SER A 72 -5.63 0.32 -11.83
CA SER A 72 -6.13 1.53 -12.46
C SER A 72 -5.05 2.28 -13.23
N ASP A 73 -5.47 3.03 -14.23
CA ASP A 73 -4.57 3.89 -15.00
C ASP A 73 -4.03 5.03 -14.14
N GLU A 74 -4.82 5.52 -13.17
CA GLU A 74 -4.40 6.58 -12.26
C GLU A 74 -3.27 6.13 -11.34
N TYR A 75 -3.32 4.87 -10.87
CA TYR A 75 -2.30 4.34 -9.98
C TYR A 75 -1.02 3.94 -10.72
N LYS A 76 -1.11 3.58 -11.98
CA LYS A 76 0.01 3.04 -12.76
C LYS A 76 1.28 3.89 -12.68
N PRO A 77 1.26 5.21 -12.96
CA PRO A 77 2.47 6.04 -12.84
C PRO A 77 2.92 6.20 -11.38
N VAL A 78 1.98 6.26 -10.45
CA VAL A 78 2.29 6.39 -9.02
C VAL A 78 2.91 5.08 -8.50
N LYS A 79 2.36 3.95 -8.90
CA LYS A 79 2.89 2.63 -8.56
C LYS A 79 4.34 2.46 -9.04
N ALA A 80 4.65 2.99 -10.23
CA ALA A 80 6.00 2.91 -10.79
C ALA A 80 7.03 3.60 -9.88
N ILE A 81 6.66 4.69 -9.22
CA ILE A 81 7.53 5.39 -8.26
C ILE A 81 7.83 4.46 -7.08
N ARG A 82 6.81 3.80 -6.54
CA ARG A 82 7.00 2.86 -5.43
C ARG A 82 7.90 1.68 -5.82
N LEU A 83 7.61 1.07 -6.98
CA LEU A 83 8.38 -0.09 -7.44
C LEU A 83 9.85 0.24 -7.69
N SER A 84 10.15 1.47 -8.13
CA SER A 84 11.53 1.90 -8.41
C SER A 84 12.31 2.27 -7.15
N ASN A 85 11.63 2.57 -6.04
CA ASN A 85 12.27 3.13 -4.85
C ASN A 85 11.99 2.35 -3.57
N SER A 86 11.50 1.13 -3.70
CA SER A 86 11.26 0.26 -2.55
C SER A 86 11.32 -1.21 -2.94
N GLU A 87 11.48 -2.06 -1.94
CA GLU A 87 11.43 -3.52 -2.06
C GLU A 87 10.41 -4.04 -1.05
N GLY A 88 9.82 -5.19 -1.33
CA GLY A 88 8.92 -5.83 -0.39
C GLY A 88 7.74 -6.49 -1.07
N SER A 89 6.67 -6.64 -0.30
CA SER A 89 5.46 -7.29 -0.78
C SER A 89 4.25 -6.38 -0.68
N ASN A 90 3.29 -6.62 -1.55
CA ASN A 90 2.01 -5.93 -1.54
C ASN A 90 0.94 -6.98 -1.84
N ILE A 91 0.08 -7.20 -0.87
CA ILE A 91 -0.93 -8.27 -0.91
C ILE A 91 -2.31 -7.63 -0.80
N ILE A 92 -3.26 -8.11 -1.60
CA ILE A 92 -4.66 -7.71 -1.46
C ILE A 92 -5.42 -8.96 -1.04
N VAL A 93 -6.11 -8.88 0.09
CA VAL A 93 -6.85 -10.00 0.65
C VAL A 93 -8.30 -9.60 0.87
N LYS A 94 -9.20 -10.52 0.56
CA LYS A 94 -10.64 -10.32 0.80
C LYS A 94 -10.93 -10.53 2.28
N GLY A 95 -11.69 -9.58 2.85
CA GLY A 95 -12.14 -9.67 4.23
C GLY A 95 -13.25 -10.68 4.44
N LEU A 96 -13.66 -10.84 5.67
CA LEU A 96 -14.74 -11.76 6.06
C LEU A 96 -16.12 -11.29 5.63
#